data_97d7c4c52dbcb7358ceb96644f4bf1e9
#
_entry.id   97d7c4c52dbcb7358ceb96644f4bf1e9
#
_cell.length_a   1.000
_cell.length_b   1.000
_cell.length_c   1.000
_cell.angle_alpha   90.00
_cell.angle_beta   90.00
_cell.angle_gamma   90.00
#
_symmetry.space_group_name_H-M   'P 1'
#
loop_
_entity.id
_entity.type
_entity.pdbx_description
1 polymer ?
#
loop_
_entity_poly.entity_id
_entity_poly.type
_entity_poly.pdbx_seq_one_letter_code
_entity_poly.pdbx_strand_id
1 'polypeptide(L)'
;MSTLDDLRVSPETEIGQEIVRLVPHWYEAECGPEKYSIPVGEQSISFHNHCRLTPNLATFLARVTARTRELALVHFIRLPSLVDVLLESFAIEWLRIHSDGTDWTKLINYLESVARRTSENQPVALNLIVKKGVGRGDITHVSYQKFFDRLASSAFTYLAVDSDLRLIEYGEVAWAEVQNVTSYKFHPEFLHPIHSVMGPDDVSAHLTVQGDLIIMNRAGLLAARRKRKWKIYDVRTFKNSLSYCLGNYCVGANLFEVVFDLSFRRQGALLVYDPEHQTLDHILNTESILCSEWSAEGPPQGETECGQVLIGPSVEDIAIGKRMGALRRKRRLIEMGCVDGAVIFDDEHLLAVGAIIEPHPSVGNQLGARTTAARSSYLWGAHPIKVSSDGDVTIYFKSRNGAESCDAMMHFL
;
A
#
# COMPACT_ATOMS: atom_id res chain seq x y z
N MET A 1 -1.80 -1.20 -34.46
CA MET A 1 -1.27 -1.10 -33.10
C MET A 1 -0.79 0.35 -32.92
N SER A 2 -1.66 1.23 -32.45
CA SER A 2 -1.27 2.60 -32.09
C SER A 2 -0.62 2.54 -30.73
N THR A 3 0.60 2.99 -30.64
CA THR A 3 1.35 3.13 -29.39
C THR A 3 0.62 4.11 -28.47
N LEU A 4 0.39 3.72 -27.24
CA LEU A 4 -0.22 4.52 -26.16
C LEU A 4 0.52 5.87 -25.86
N ASP A 5 1.59 6.17 -26.59
CA ASP A 5 2.47 7.32 -26.32
C ASP A 5 2.08 8.61 -27.06
N ASP A 6 1.09 8.58 -27.98
CA ASP A 6 0.75 9.75 -28.81
C ASP A 6 -0.53 10.49 -28.39
N LEU A 7 -1.21 10.08 -27.34
CA LEU A 7 -2.32 10.83 -26.79
C LEU A 7 -1.77 11.89 -25.83
N ARG A 8 -1.69 13.15 -26.28
CA ARG A 8 -1.60 14.31 -25.38
C ARG A 8 -2.81 14.25 -24.45
N VAL A 9 -2.59 13.70 -23.26
CA VAL A 9 -3.59 13.62 -22.20
C VAL A 9 -4.03 15.06 -21.91
N SER A 10 -5.34 15.33 -21.93
CA SER A 10 -5.82 16.67 -21.56
C SER A 10 -5.53 16.92 -20.06
N PRO A 11 -5.30 18.15 -19.62
CA PRO A 11 -5.08 18.45 -18.20
C PRO A 11 -6.19 17.93 -17.27
N GLU A 12 -7.41 17.85 -17.77
CA GLU A 12 -8.56 17.29 -17.05
C GLU A 12 -8.44 15.80 -16.86
N THR A 13 -7.89 15.08 -17.84
CA THR A 13 -7.60 13.65 -17.74
C THR A 13 -6.48 13.37 -16.73
N GLU A 14 -5.43 14.20 -16.69
CA GLU A 14 -4.36 14.09 -15.70
C GLU A 14 -4.89 14.21 -14.26
N ILE A 15 -5.72 15.22 -13.98
CA ILE A 15 -6.33 15.38 -12.66
C ILE A 15 -7.21 14.19 -12.30
N GLY A 16 -8.02 13.73 -13.25
CA GLY A 16 -8.86 12.56 -13.00
C GLY A 16 -8.04 11.31 -12.68
N GLN A 17 -6.93 11.10 -13.39
CA GLN A 17 -6.00 9.99 -13.10
C GLN A 17 -5.37 10.13 -11.71
N GLU A 18 -4.95 11.34 -11.31
CA GLU A 18 -4.40 11.55 -9.96
C GLU A 18 -5.48 11.35 -8.88
N ILE A 19 -6.75 11.70 -9.13
CA ILE A 19 -7.86 11.40 -8.22
C ILE A 19 -8.08 9.87 -8.11
N VAL A 20 -8.03 9.13 -9.22
CA VAL A 20 -8.11 7.66 -9.19
C VAL A 20 -6.94 7.06 -8.40
N ARG A 21 -5.73 7.59 -8.57
CA ARG A 21 -4.53 7.16 -7.82
C ARG A 21 -4.57 7.51 -6.33
N LEU A 22 -5.37 8.51 -5.94
CA LEU A 22 -5.57 8.85 -4.52
C LEU A 22 -6.22 7.67 -3.75
N VAL A 23 -7.03 6.86 -4.43
CA VAL A 23 -7.69 5.67 -3.85
C VAL A 23 -7.06 4.41 -4.44
N PRO A 24 -6.10 3.78 -3.76
CA PRO A 24 -5.22 2.76 -4.34
C PRO A 24 -5.92 1.52 -4.92
N HIS A 25 -7.11 1.17 -4.44
CA HIS A 25 -7.85 0.00 -4.90
C HIS A 25 -8.81 0.28 -6.08
N TRP A 26 -8.78 1.50 -6.62
CA TRP A 26 -9.47 1.84 -7.85
C TRP A 26 -8.53 1.65 -9.04
N TYR A 27 -9.07 1.27 -10.17
CA TYR A 27 -8.29 1.01 -11.38
C TYR A 27 -9.06 1.42 -12.64
N GLU A 28 -8.31 1.78 -13.68
CA GLU A 28 -8.82 2.04 -15.01
C GLU A 28 -8.75 0.74 -15.84
N ALA A 29 -9.85 0.38 -16.49
CA ALA A 29 -9.94 -0.78 -17.35
C ALA A 29 -11.07 -0.60 -18.36
N GLU A 30 -11.07 -1.39 -19.42
CA GLU A 30 -12.18 -1.43 -20.38
C GLU A 30 -13.41 -2.12 -19.79
N CYS A 31 -13.22 -3.09 -18.90
CA CYS A 31 -14.29 -3.80 -18.21
C CYS A 31 -13.97 -4.00 -16.71
N GLY A 32 -15.00 -4.25 -15.91
CA GLY A 32 -14.87 -4.52 -14.48
C GLY A 32 -16.23 -4.67 -13.81
N PRO A 33 -16.27 -5.25 -12.59
CA PRO A 33 -17.54 -5.61 -11.93
C PRO A 33 -18.39 -4.41 -11.54
N GLU A 34 -17.78 -3.33 -11.05
CA GLU A 34 -18.48 -2.11 -10.65
C GLU A 34 -17.77 -0.90 -11.30
N LYS A 35 -18.51 -0.15 -12.09
CA LYS A 35 -18.01 1.05 -12.78
C LYS A 35 -18.51 2.32 -12.12
N TYR A 36 -17.59 3.21 -11.84
CA TYR A 36 -17.85 4.53 -11.28
C TYR A 36 -17.28 5.61 -12.20
N SER A 37 -17.75 6.84 -12.08
CA SER A 37 -17.20 7.95 -12.83
C SER A 37 -17.16 9.23 -12.00
N ILE A 38 -16.09 9.99 -12.19
CA ILE A 38 -15.91 11.31 -11.58
C ILE A 38 -15.92 12.34 -12.70
N PRO A 39 -16.85 13.30 -12.70
CA PRO A 39 -16.83 14.41 -13.64
C PRO A 39 -15.66 15.36 -13.30
N VAL A 40 -14.86 15.70 -14.31
CA VAL A 40 -13.77 16.67 -14.20
C VAL A 40 -13.91 17.62 -15.37
N GLY A 41 -14.43 18.80 -15.11
CA GLY A 41 -14.77 19.75 -16.17
C GLY A 41 -15.91 19.21 -17.04
N GLU A 42 -15.71 19.29 -18.36
CA GLU A 42 -16.64 18.75 -19.35
C GLU A 42 -16.44 17.24 -19.59
N GLN A 43 -15.40 16.67 -19.02
CA GLN A 43 -15.05 15.25 -19.17
C GLN A 43 -15.50 14.44 -17.95
N SER A 44 -15.49 13.12 -18.10
CA SER A 44 -15.76 12.18 -17.02
C SER A 44 -14.74 11.06 -17.06
N ILE A 45 -14.06 10.83 -15.95
CA ILE A 45 -13.10 9.74 -15.79
C ILE A 45 -13.81 8.56 -15.17
N SER A 46 -13.76 7.43 -15.86
CA SER A 46 -14.30 6.19 -15.37
C SER A 46 -13.22 5.35 -14.70
N PHE A 47 -13.58 4.71 -13.61
CA PHE A 47 -12.73 3.75 -12.93
C PHE A 47 -13.56 2.57 -12.42
N HIS A 48 -12.91 1.47 -12.09
CA HIS A 48 -13.54 0.26 -11.61
C HIS A 48 -13.17 -0.05 -10.16
N ASN A 49 -14.02 -0.81 -9.51
CA ASN A 49 -13.75 -1.43 -8.21
C ASN A 49 -14.31 -2.86 -8.26
N HIS A 50 -13.76 -3.78 -7.45
CA HIS A 50 -14.22 -5.17 -7.38
C HIS A 50 -15.52 -5.35 -6.58
N CYS A 51 -15.92 -4.35 -5.80
CA CYS A 51 -17.13 -4.40 -4.98
C CYS A 51 -17.82 -3.03 -4.90
N ARG A 52 -19.03 -3.02 -4.35
CA ARG A 52 -19.75 -1.78 -4.06
C ARG A 52 -18.97 -0.91 -3.07
N LEU A 53 -19.08 0.40 -3.25
CA LEU A 53 -18.47 1.36 -2.34
C LEU A 53 -19.00 1.20 -0.92
N THR A 54 -18.12 1.27 0.05
CA THR A 54 -18.53 1.42 1.45
C THR A 54 -19.23 2.77 1.66
N PRO A 55 -20.06 2.94 2.70
CA PRO A 55 -20.73 4.21 2.97
C PRO A 55 -19.76 5.40 3.05
N ASN A 56 -18.59 5.20 3.65
CA ASN A 56 -17.57 6.23 3.76
C ASN A 56 -16.98 6.60 2.40
N LEU A 57 -16.67 5.63 1.55
CA LEU A 57 -16.19 5.87 0.18
C LEU A 57 -17.28 6.52 -0.68
N ALA A 58 -18.54 6.11 -0.54
CA ALA A 58 -19.65 6.74 -1.26
C ALA A 58 -19.81 8.22 -0.86
N THR A 59 -19.72 8.52 0.44
CA THR A 59 -19.74 9.89 0.95
C THR A 59 -18.56 10.70 0.44
N PHE A 60 -17.37 10.12 0.48
CA PHE A 60 -16.16 10.74 -0.05
C PHE A 60 -16.29 11.04 -1.54
N LEU A 61 -16.70 10.05 -2.35
CA LEU A 61 -16.89 10.21 -3.79
C LEU A 61 -17.90 11.33 -4.12
N ALA A 62 -19.01 11.40 -3.37
CA ALA A 62 -19.99 12.48 -3.54
C ALA A 62 -19.38 13.86 -3.29
N ARG A 63 -18.57 14.03 -2.24
CA ARG A 63 -17.87 15.28 -1.93
C ARG A 63 -16.82 15.64 -2.98
N VAL A 64 -16.02 14.67 -3.42
CA VAL A 64 -15.05 14.85 -4.51
C VAL A 64 -15.77 15.29 -5.79
N THR A 65 -16.85 14.59 -6.16
CA THR A 65 -17.65 14.92 -7.35
C THR A 65 -18.22 16.34 -7.31
N ALA A 66 -18.76 16.77 -6.17
CA ALA A 66 -19.25 18.14 -6.01
C ALA A 66 -18.12 19.15 -6.23
N ARG A 67 -16.98 18.91 -5.59
CA ARG A 67 -15.83 19.83 -5.66
C ARG A 67 -15.17 19.89 -7.05
N THR A 68 -15.06 18.76 -7.74
CA THR A 68 -14.51 18.72 -9.10
C THR A 68 -15.41 19.41 -10.13
N ARG A 69 -16.72 19.39 -9.93
CA ARG A 69 -17.66 20.20 -10.75
C ARG A 69 -17.46 21.69 -10.56
N GLU A 70 -17.24 22.13 -9.32
CA GLU A 70 -16.97 23.55 -9.02
C GLU A 70 -15.64 24.02 -9.64
N LEU A 71 -14.62 23.17 -9.63
CA LEU A 71 -13.30 23.46 -10.21
C LEU A 71 -13.31 23.59 -11.73
N ALA A 72 -14.25 22.95 -12.42
CA ALA A 72 -14.44 23.09 -13.86
C ALA A 72 -14.72 24.53 -14.31
N LEU A 73 -15.22 25.35 -13.43
CA LEU A 73 -15.50 26.77 -13.69
C LEU A 73 -14.26 27.68 -13.61
N VAL A 74 -13.12 27.12 -13.18
CA VAL A 74 -11.92 27.93 -12.95
C VAL A 74 -10.76 27.35 -13.76
N HIS A 75 -10.21 28.13 -14.70
CA HIS A 75 -9.05 27.79 -15.53
C HIS A 75 -7.74 27.47 -14.75
N PHE A 76 -7.85 27.06 -13.48
CA PHE A 76 -6.74 26.80 -12.56
C PHE A 76 -5.95 25.50 -12.81
N ILE A 77 -6.43 24.65 -13.70
CA ILE A 77 -5.98 23.25 -13.87
C ILE A 77 -4.57 23.12 -14.50
N ARG A 78 -3.95 24.21 -14.90
CA ARG A 78 -2.66 24.17 -15.62
C ARG A 78 -1.40 24.20 -14.74
N LEU A 79 -1.53 24.25 -13.41
CA LEU A 79 -0.39 24.31 -12.50
C LEU A 79 -0.30 23.03 -11.65
N PRO A 80 0.76 22.20 -11.80
CA PRO A 80 0.93 20.96 -11.02
C PRO A 80 0.81 21.16 -9.50
N SER A 81 1.27 22.32 -8.98
CA SER A 81 1.16 22.67 -7.56
C SER A 81 -0.29 22.78 -7.06
N LEU A 82 -1.24 23.08 -7.92
CA LEU A 82 -2.66 23.15 -7.54
C LEU A 82 -3.29 21.76 -7.47
N VAL A 83 -2.80 20.82 -8.27
CA VAL A 83 -3.25 19.41 -8.17
C VAL A 83 -2.87 18.84 -6.80
N ASP A 84 -1.65 19.06 -6.32
CA ASP A 84 -1.22 18.60 -5.00
C ASP A 84 -2.09 19.21 -3.89
N VAL A 85 -2.41 20.50 -3.95
CA VAL A 85 -3.31 21.16 -2.98
C VAL A 85 -4.72 20.59 -3.03
N LEU A 86 -5.21 20.27 -4.21
CA LEU A 86 -6.52 19.63 -4.39
C LEU A 86 -6.55 18.24 -3.79
N LEU A 87 -5.55 17.41 -4.09
CA LEU A 87 -5.45 16.06 -3.55
C LEU A 87 -5.30 16.06 -2.02
N GLU A 88 -4.56 17.02 -1.47
CA GLU A 88 -4.50 17.22 -0.02
C GLU A 88 -5.86 17.59 0.55
N SER A 89 -6.60 18.48 -0.10
CA SER A 89 -7.93 18.85 0.35
C SER A 89 -8.89 17.64 0.34
N PHE A 90 -8.76 16.74 -0.63
CA PHE A 90 -9.55 15.52 -0.67
C PHE A 90 -9.12 14.52 0.42
N ALA A 91 -7.82 14.39 0.68
CA ALA A 91 -7.35 13.56 1.79
C ALA A 91 -7.88 14.09 3.14
N ILE A 92 -7.90 15.41 3.35
CA ILE A 92 -8.48 16.04 4.54
C ILE A 92 -9.99 15.74 4.65
N GLU A 93 -10.74 15.81 3.54
CA GLU A 93 -12.17 15.45 3.55
C GLU A 93 -12.39 13.98 3.93
N TRP A 94 -11.54 13.07 3.46
CA TRP A 94 -11.55 11.66 3.88
C TRP A 94 -11.30 11.51 5.38
N LEU A 95 -10.30 12.19 5.90
CA LEU A 95 -9.95 12.15 7.32
C LEU A 95 -11.08 12.69 8.21
N ARG A 96 -11.77 13.75 7.78
CA ARG A 96 -12.95 14.31 8.47
C ARG A 96 -14.12 13.33 8.56
N ILE A 97 -14.31 12.45 7.58
CA ILE A 97 -15.33 11.40 7.62
C ILE A 97 -15.04 10.39 8.75
N HIS A 98 -13.77 10.17 9.09
CA HIS A 98 -13.34 9.16 10.06
C HIS A 98 -13.02 9.72 11.45
N SER A 99 -12.82 11.02 11.57
CA SER A 99 -12.53 11.70 12.84
C SER A 99 -13.07 13.11 12.80
N ASP A 100 -14.23 13.28 13.38
CA ASP A 100 -14.87 14.57 13.52
C ASP A 100 -14.23 15.36 14.67
N GLY A 101 -13.99 16.66 14.44
CA GLY A 101 -13.45 17.57 15.45
C GLY A 101 -11.93 17.77 15.43
N THR A 102 -11.15 17.00 14.70
CA THR A 102 -9.70 17.25 14.55
C THR A 102 -9.43 18.33 13.50
N ASP A 103 -8.64 19.35 13.84
CA ASP A 103 -8.12 20.30 12.85
C ASP A 103 -7.00 19.67 12.04
N TRP A 104 -7.39 18.89 11.01
CA TRP A 104 -6.47 18.20 10.13
C TRP A 104 -5.49 19.13 9.43
N THR A 105 -5.93 20.31 9.06
CA THR A 105 -5.07 21.31 8.40
C THR A 105 -3.95 21.77 9.34
N LYS A 106 -4.28 22.10 10.59
CA LYS A 106 -3.29 22.48 11.60
C LYS A 106 -2.32 21.34 11.89
N LEU A 107 -2.83 20.11 12.03
CA LEU A 107 -2.02 18.92 12.30
C LEU A 107 -1.04 18.60 11.17
N ILE A 108 -1.51 18.60 9.92
CA ILE A 108 -0.67 18.33 8.74
C ILE A 108 0.41 19.42 8.61
N ASN A 109 0.05 20.70 8.72
CA ASN A 109 0.99 21.82 8.68
C ASN A 109 2.06 21.72 9.78
N TYR A 110 1.66 21.31 10.98
CA TYR A 110 2.61 21.08 12.06
C TYR A 110 3.60 19.96 11.72
N LEU A 111 3.11 18.79 11.29
CA LEU A 111 3.96 17.66 10.90
C LEU A 111 4.87 18.00 9.72
N GLU A 112 4.41 18.80 8.76
CA GLU A 112 5.25 19.31 7.68
C GLU A 112 6.35 20.23 8.18
N SER A 113 6.05 21.06 9.17
CA SER A 113 7.05 21.92 9.80
C SER A 113 8.13 21.08 10.50
N VAL A 114 7.73 20.00 11.17
CA VAL A 114 8.63 19.04 11.82
C VAL A 114 9.48 18.29 10.77
N ALA A 115 8.88 17.85 9.66
CA ALA A 115 9.58 17.14 8.59
C ALA A 115 10.74 17.93 7.96
N ARG A 116 10.73 19.26 8.09
CA ARG A 116 11.81 20.15 7.61
C ARG A 116 12.94 20.33 8.62
N ARG A 117 12.79 19.78 9.83
CA ARG A 117 13.77 19.91 10.91
C ARG A 117 14.73 18.74 10.88
N THR A 118 15.91 19.01 11.38
CA THR A 118 16.90 17.99 11.67
C THR A 118 17.33 18.08 13.13
N SER A 119 17.61 16.95 13.73
CA SER A 119 18.22 16.85 15.03
C SER A 119 19.54 16.11 14.88
N GLU A 120 20.66 16.78 15.18
CA GLU A 120 22.01 16.21 14.96
C GLU A 120 22.23 15.69 13.54
N ASN A 121 21.80 16.46 12.54
CA ASN A 121 21.84 16.14 11.12
C ASN A 121 21.00 14.92 10.69
N GLN A 122 20.13 14.41 11.57
CA GLN A 122 19.18 13.34 11.22
C GLN A 122 17.77 13.92 11.08
N PRO A 123 16.98 13.46 10.10
CA PRO A 123 15.57 13.80 10.00
C PRO A 123 14.81 13.42 11.28
N VAL A 124 13.84 14.24 11.67
CA VAL A 124 13.02 14.02 12.86
C VAL A 124 11.86 13.11 12.51
N ALA A 125 11.64 12.06 13.31
CA ALA A 125 10.41 11.27 13.33
C ALA A 125 9.55 11.74 14.52
N LEU A 126 8.22 11.61 14.39
CA LEU A 126 7.31 12.02 15.46
C LEU A 126 6.04 11.16 15.45
N ASN A 127 5.62 10.67 16.62
CA ASN A 127 4.37 9.97 16.80
C ASN A 127 3.40 10.79 17.65
N LEU A 128 2.25 11.09 17.10
CA LEU A 128 1.15 11.78 17.78
C LEU A 128 -0.07 10.86 17.89
N ILE A 129 -0.76 10.92 19.02
CA ILE A 129 -2.11 10.37 19.18
C ILE A 129 -3.04 11.52 19.53
N VAL A 130 -4.03 11.80 18.70
CA VAL A 130 -5.09 12.76 18.99
C VAL A 130 -6.15 12.05 19.81
N LYS A 131 -6.35 12.51 21.04
CA LYS A 131 -7.31 11.95 22.01
C LYS A 131 -8.41 12.95 22.35
N LYS A 132 -9.55 12.44 22.75
CA LYS A 132 -10.58 13.27 23.39
C LYS A 132 -10.07 13.73 24.77
N GLY A 133 -10.08 15.02 25.01
CA GLY A 133 -9.62 15.61 26.27
C GLY A 133 -9.24 17.08 26.12
N VAL A 134 -8.75 17.68 27.20
CA VAL A 134 -8.26 19.05 27.20
C VAL A 134 -6.79 19.03 27.55
N GLY A 135 -5.95 19.35 26.59
CA GLY A 135 -4.51 19.43 26.76
C GLY A 135 -4.05 20.75 27.38
N ARG A 136 -2.79 20.77 27.84
CA ARG A 136 -2.12 21.93 28.44
C ARG A 136 -0.88 22.28 27.61
N GLY A 137 -0.82 23.49 27.11
CA GLY A 137 0.33 23.96 26.33
C GLY A 137 0.32 23.45 24.89
N ASP A 138 0.42 24.38 23.96
CA ASP A 138 0.43 24.10 22.51
C ASP A 138 1.79 23.52 22.11
N ILE A 139 1.81 22.31 21.55
CA ILE A 139 3.04 21.65 21.09
C ILE A 139 3.68 22.36 19.90
N THR A 140 2.95 23.22 19.22
CA THR A 140 3.47 24.01 18.08
C THR A 140 4.34 25.18 18.55
N HIS A 141 4.36 25.49 19.86
CA HIS A 141 5.15 26.60 20.40
C HIS A 141 6.65 26.32 20.32
N VAL A 142 7.40 27.27 19.78
CA VAL A 142 8.84 27.15 19.45
C VAL A 142 9.72 26.70 20.64
N SER A 143 9.40 27.10 21.85
CA SER A 143 10.19 26.76 23.05
C SER A 143 10.17 25.27 23.41
N TYR A 144 9.17 24.51 22.96
CA TYR A 144 9.03 23.09 23.29
C TYR A 144 9.45 22.16 22.13
N GLN A 145 9.61 22.69 20.94
CA GLN A 145 9.78 21.90 19.72
C GLN A 145 10.97 20.94 19.79
N LYS A 146 12.17 21.41 20.18
CA LYS A 146 13.37 20.56 20.27
C LYS A 146 13.23 19.40 21.25
N PHE A 147 12.47 19.62 22.33
CA PHE A 147 12.23 18.61 23.34
C PHE A 147 11.27 17.54 22.81
N PHE A 148 10.16 17.95 22.21
CA PHE A 148 9.18 17.03 21.66
C PHE A 148 9.70 16.23 20.46
N ASP A 149 10.55 16.83 19.64
CA ASP A 149 11.19 16.18 18.51
C ASP A 149 12.04 14.96 18.94
N ARG A 150 12.47 14.89 20.18
CA ARG A 150 13.24 13.76 20.73
C ARG A 150 12.41 12.77 21.53
N LEU A 151 11.41 13.24 22.26
CA LEU A 151 10.64 12.40 23.15
C LEU A 151 9.79 11.36 22.42
N ALA A 152 9.17 11.72 21.31
CA ALA A 152 8.21 10.87 20.60
C ALA A 152 8.72 10.39 19.24
N SER A 153 10.03 10.18 19.12
CA SER A 153 10.67 9.76 17.85
C SER A 153 10.87 8.25 17.74
N SER A 154 10.69 7.49 18.82
CA SER A 154 10.87 6.03 18.79
C SER A 154 9.55 5.30 18.46
N ALA A 155 9.65 4.04 18.02
CA ALA A 155 8.49 3.20 17.78
C ALA A 155 7.60 2.94 19.02
N PHE A 156 8.14 3.22 20.23
CA PHE A 156 7.49 2.94 21.50
C PHE A 156 7.10 4.20 22.28
N THR A 157 7.26 5.38 21.71
CA THR A 157 6.97 6.64 22.38
C THR A 157 6.05 7.51 21.53
N TYR A 158 5.18 8.28 22.20
CA TYR A 158 4.23 9.17 21.53
C TYR A 158 3.88 10.38 22.40
N LEU A 159 3.38 11.42 21.77
CA LEU A 159 2.68 12.52 22.43
C LEU A 159 1.18 12.35 22.19
N ALA A 160 0.40 12.33 23.27
CA ALA A 160 -1.04 12.47 23.18
C ALA A 160 -1.40 13.95 23.23
N VAL A 161 -2.22 14.38 22.26
CA VAL A 161 -2.67 15.77 22.09
C VAL A 161 -4.18 15.83 21.94
N ASP A 162 -4.75 16.97 22.25
CA ASP A 162 -6.15 17.27 21.92
C ASP A 162 -6.32 17.74 20.47
N SER A 163 -7.56 18.01 20.06
CA SER A 163 -7.90 18.49 18.71
C SER A 163 -7.21 19.80 18.32
N ASP A 164 -6.80 20.61 19.29
CA ASP A 164 -6.10 21.88 19.10
C ASP A 164 -4.57 21.77 19.15
N LEU A 165 -4.03 20.55 19.21
CA LEU A 165 -2.62 20.23 19.37
C LEU A 165 -2.04 20.69 20.73
N ARG A 166 -2.84 20.65 21.79
CA ARG A 166 -2.35 20.86 23.15
C ARG A 166 -1.96 19.54 23.77
N LEU A 167 -0.83 19.50 24.43
CA LEU A 167 -0.29 18.28 25.05
C LEU A 167 -1.22 17.80 26.17
N ILE A 168 -1.67 16.55 26.08
CA ILE A 168 -2.38 15.83 27.14
C ILE A 168 -1.35 15.07 27.98
N GLU A 169 -0.54 14.23 27.32
CA GLU A 169 0.47 13.39 27.98
C GLU A 169 1.62 13.01 27.03
N TYR A 170 2.74 12.64 27.60
CA TYR A 170 3.77 11.85 26.96
C TYR A 170 3.54 10.39 27.33
N GLY A 171 3.55 9.47 26.36
CA GLY A 171 3.33 8.06 26.59
C GLY A 171 4.47 7.19 26.09
N GLU A 172 4.71 6.12 26.84
CA GLU A 172 5.62 5.03 26.48
C GLU A 172 4.83 3.73 26.39
N VAL A 173 5.08 2.95 25.34
CA VAL A 173 4.40 1.67 25.12
C VAL A 173 5.21 0.56 25.76
N ALA A 174 4.64 -0.14 26.72
CA ALA A 174 5.28 -1.30 27.30
C ALA A 174 5.26 -2.50 26.34
N TRP A 175 6.38 -3.23 26.26
CA TRP A 175 6.48 -4.41 25.36
C TRP A 175 5.38 -5.44 25.61
N ALA A 176 4.95 -5.61 26.86
CA ALA A 176 3.88 -6.52 27.24
C ALA A 176 2.52 -6.14 26.61
N GLU A 177 2.27 -4.86 26.38
CA GLU A 177 1.04 -4.38 25.74
C GLU A 177 0.99 -4.74 24.25
N VAL A 178 2.16 -4.74 23.60
CA VAL A 178 2.29 -5.07 22.17
C VAL A 178 1.95 -6.53 21.90
N GLN A 179 2.27 -7.44 22.83
CA GLN A 179 2.08 -8.88 22.65
C GLN A 179 0.60 -9.32 22.69
N ASN A 180 -0.27 -8.52 23.29
CA ASN A 180 -1.68 -8.89 23.53
C ASN A 180 -2.62 -8.53 22.37
N VAL A 181 -2.12 -7.90 21.31
CA VAL A 181 -2.97 -7.50 20.18
C VAL A 181 -3.04 -8.61 19.13
N THR A 182 -4.11 -9.39 19.17
CA THR A 182 -4.36 -10.53 18.27
C THR A 182 -5.16 -10.19 17.02
N SER A 183 -5.53 -8.93 16.80
CA SER A 183 -6.39 -8.52 15.68
C SER A 183 -5.60 -8.33 14.36
N TYR A 184 -6.31 -8.50 13.24
CA TYR A 184 -5.80 -8.21 11.90
C TYR A 184 -5.15 -6.82 11.84
N LYS A 185 -3.89 -6.78 11.37
CA LYS A 185 -3.09 -5.57 11.35
C LYS A 185 -3.28 -4.84 10.03
N PHE A 186 -4.09 -3.81 10.04
CA PHE A 186 -4.24 -2.91 8.90
C PHE A 186 -3.39 -1.64 9.07
N HIS A 187 -2.18 -1.82 9.56
CA HIS A 187 -1.18 -0.75 9.77
C HIS A 187 0.22 -1.32 9.53
N PRO A 188 1.21 -0.49 9.19
CA PRO A 188 2.61 -0.92 9.09
C PRO A 188 3.11 -1.55 10.40
N GLU A 189 3.91 -2.62 10.29
CA GLU A 189 4.39 -3.37 11.47
C GLU A 189 5.14 -2.48 12.47
N PHE A 190 5.94 -1.54 11.98
CA PHE A 190 6.72 -0.64 12.84
C PHE A 190 5.86 0.35 13.64
N LEU A 191 4.60 0.56 13.30
CA LEU A 191 3.62 1.36 14.04
C LEU A 191 2.75 0.52 14.99
N HIS A 192 2.96 -0.78 15.02
CA HIS A 192 2.19 -1.68 15.86
C HIS A 192 2.22 -1.33 17.36
N PRO A 193 3.37 -0.92 17.96
CA PRO A 193 3.38 -0.50 19.35
C PRO A 193 2.42 0.66 19.62
N ILE A 194 2.49 1.70 18.82
CA ILE A 194 1.61 2.88 19.00
C ILE A 194 0.14 2.50 18.77
N HIS A 195 -0.14 1.71 17.73
CA HIS A 195 -1.50 1.25 17.46
C HIS A 195 -2.09 0.42 18.63
N SER A 196 -1.27 -0.33 19.36
CA SER A 196 -1.72 -1.18 20.47
C SER A 196 -2.33 -0.38 21.63
N VAL A 197 -1.88 0.85 21.85
CA VAL A 197 -2.33 1.73 22.95
C VAL A 197 -3.43 2.72 22.53
N MET A 198 -3.84 2.71 21.27
CA MET A 198 -4.92 3.59 20.80
C MET A 198 -6.29 3.14 21.33
N GLY A 199 -7.08 4.09 21.79
CA GLY A 199 -8.51 3.90 22.09
C GLY A 199 -9.37 3.79 20.82
N PRO A 200 -10.65 3.45 20.95
CA PRO A 200 -11.56 3.27 19.82
C PRO A 200 -11.80 4.54 18.99
N ASP A 201 -11.76 5.70 19.62
CA ASP A 201 -11.99 7.01 19.01
C ASP A 201 -10.69 7.77 18.70
N ASP A 202 -9.54 7.21 19.07
CA ASP A 202 -8.26 7.86 18.86
C ASP A 202 -7.83 7.82 17.40
N VAL A 203 -7.14 8.86 16.98
CA VAL A 203 -6.45 8.92 15.70
C VAL A 203 -4.98 9.17 15.95
N SER A 204 -4.12 8.47 15.22
CA SER A 204 -2.69 8.72 15.29
C SER A 204 -2.15 9.30 13.98
N ALA A 205 -1.16 10.16 14.10
CA ALA A 205 -0.44 10.74 12.98
C ALA A 205 1.06 10.56 13.21
N HIS A 206 1.74 10.01 12.22
CA HIS A 206 3.14 9.63 12.31
C HIS A 206 3.93 10.31 11.21
N LEU A 207 5.03 10.94 11.59
CA LEU A 207 6.06 11.41 10.68
C LEU A 207 7.22 10.43 10.75
N THR A 208 7.57 9.83 9.61
CA THR A 208 8.73 8.94 9.52
C THR A 208 10.02 9.72 9.24
N VAL A 209 11.17 9.09 9.47
CA VAL A 209 12.48 9.67 9.10
C VAL A 209 12.64 9.95 7.60
N GLN A 210 11.85 9.29 6.75
CA GLN A 210 11.80 9.54 5.31
C GLN A 210 10.89 10.74 4.94
N GLY A 211 10.25 11.37 5.93
CA GLY A 211 9.31 12.47 5.72
C GLY A 211 7.91 12.03 5.27
N ASP A 212 7.58 10.73 5.39
CA ASP A 212 6.24 10.24 5.10
C ASP A 212 5.31 10.56 6.29
N LEU A 213 4.10 11.01 5.98
CA LEU A 213 3.02 11.15 6.95
C LEU A 213 2.10 9.93 6.85
N ILE A 214 1.83 9.29 7.98
CA ILE A 214 0.94 8.13 8.07
C ILE A 214 -0.13 8.43 9.10
N ILE A 215 -1.39 8.32 8.73
CA ILE A 215 -2.54 8.62 9.59
C ILE A 215 -3.38 7.36 9.75
N MET A 216 -3.67 6.99 10.99
CA MET A 216 -4.39 5.78 11.33
C MET A 216 -5.47 6.06 12.39
N ASN A 217 -6.45 5.18 12.46
CA ASN A 217 -7.33 5.03 13.61
C ASN A 217 -7.25 3.60 14.17
N ARG A 218 -8.08 3.26 15.12
CA ARG A 218 -8.11 1.91 15.70
C ARG A 218 -8.42 0.81 14.69
N ALA A 219 -9.12 1.11 13.60
CA ALA A 219 -9.42 0.15 12.53
C ALA A 219 -8.23 -0.07 11.57
N GLY A 220 -7.25 0.84 11.55
CA GLY A 220 -6.05 0.76 10.72
C GLY A 220 -5.75 2.05 9.97
N LEU A 221 -5.01 1.93 8.87
CA LEU A 221 -4.55 3.03 8.04
C LEU A 221 -5.74 3.76 7.40
N LEU A 222 -5.74 5.08 7.52
CA LEU A 222 -6.72 5.99 6.88
C LEU A 222 -6.14 6.72 5.67
N ALA A 223 -4.95 7.28 5.83
CA ALA A 223 -4.28 8.02 4.78
C ALA A 223 -2.76 7.97 4.97
N ALA A 224 -2.03 8.11 3.88
CA ALA A 224 -0.59 8.36 3.94
C ALA A 224 -0.21 9.39 2.88
N ARG A 225 0.78 10.25 3.21
CA ARG A 225 1.44 11.12 2.25
C ARG A 225 2.89 10.67 2.11
N ARG A 226 3.22 10.18 0.92
CA ARG A 226 4.55 9.65 0.60
C ARG A 226 5.08 10.38 -0.62
N LYS A 227 6.31 10.88 -0.57
CA LYS A 227 6.87 11.71 -1.67
C LYS A 227 5.95 12.86 -2.10
N ARG A 228 5.27 13.51 -1.14
CA ARG A 228 4.25 14.56 -1.34
C ARG A 228 2.95 14.11 -2.00
N LYS A 229 2.78 12.85 -2.33
CA LYS A 229 1.54 12.31 -2.89
C LYS A 229 0.68 11.70 -1.79
N TRP A 230 -0.55 12.16 -1.70
CA TRP A 230 -1.55 11.61 -0.81
C TRP A 230 -2.17 10.34 -1.38
N LYS A 231 -2.44 9.40 -0.49
CA LYS A 231 -3.28 8.22 -0.73
C LYS A 231 -4.20 8.00 0.47
N ILE A 232 -5.45 7.65 0.20
CA ILE A 232 -6.46 7.33 1.21
C ILE A 232 -6.75 5.83 1.17
N TYR A 233 -7.09 5.25 2.31
CA TYR A 233 -7.25 3.80 2.43
C TYR A 233 -8.62 3.46 3.03
N ASP A 234 -9.37 2.63 2.33
CA ASP A 234 -10.41 1.79 2.89
C ASP A 234 -9.85 0.38 3.02
N VAL A 235 -9.31 0.06 4.18
CA VAL A 235 -8.45 -1.11 4.37
C VAL A 235 -9.16 -2.42 4.08
N ARG A 236 -10.46 -2.50 4.34
CA ARG A 236 -11.25 -3.71 4.06
C ARG A 236 -11.41 -3.93 2.56
N THR A 237 -11.80 -2.87 1.87
CA THR A 237 -11.93 -2.89 0.41
C THR A 237 -10.59 -3.16 -0.25
N PHE A 238 -9.52 -2.57 0.25
CA PHE A 238 -8.16 -2.77 -0.24
C PHE A 238 -7.70 -4.23 -0.14
N LYS A 239 -7.90 -4.88 1.02
CA LYS A 239 -7.60 -6.31 1.19
C LYS A 239 -8.37 -7.20 0.21
N ASN A 240 -9.66 -6.92 0.04
CA ASN A 240 -10.50 -7.67 -0.89
C ASN A 240 -10.10 -7.44 -2.35
N SER A 241 -9.63 -6.23 -2.70
CA SER A 241 -9.12 -5.93 -4.04
C SER A 241 -7.88 -6.76 -4.38
N LEU A 242 -6.95 -6.92 -3.45
CA LEU A 242 -5.79 -7.79 -3.65
C LEU A 242 -6.22 -9.23 -3.92
N SER A 243 -7.16 -9.74 -3.12
CA SER A 243 -7.71 -11.09 -3.30
C SER A 243 -8.40 -11.26 -4.66
N TYR A 244 -9.11 -10.24 -5.12
CA TYR A 244 -9.72 -10.23 -6.44
C TYR A 244 -8.69 -10.27 -7.56
N CYS A 245 -7.65 -9.46 -7.50
CA CYS A 245 -6.59 -9.42 -8.50
C CYS A 245 -5.85 -10.75 -8.65
N LEU A 246 -5.68 -11.48 -7.54
CA LEU A 246 -5.02 -12.79 -7.53
C LEU A 246 -5.97 -13.94 -7.87
N GLY A 247 -7.28 -13.70 -7.95
CA GLY A 247 -8.27 -14.77 -8.14
C GLY A 247 -8.38 -15.74 -6.97
N ASN A 248 -7.67 -15.49 -5.85
CA ASN A 248 -7.64 -16.36 -4.67
C ASN A 248 -7.75 -15.54 -3.38
N TYR A 249 -8.87 -15.73 -2.66
CA TYR A 249 -9.13 -14.97 -1.44
C TYR A 249 -8.15 -15.28 -0.31
N CYS A 250 -7.78 -16.55 -0.13
CA CYS A 250 -6.87 -16.95 0.96
C CYS A 250 -5.46 -16.39 0.73
N VAL A 251 -4.96 -16.53 -0.48
CA VAL A 251 -3.65 -16.00 -0.89
C VAL A 251 -3.62 -14.48 -0.76
N GLY A 252 -4.60 -13.78 -1.33
CA GLY A 252 -4.65 -12.32 -1.25
C GLY A 252 -4.76 -11.79 0.17
N ALA A 253 -5.56 -12.44 1.02
CA ALA A 253 -5.71 -12.05 2.42
C ALA A 253 -4.40 -12.23 3.21
N ASN A 254 -3.61 -13.25 2.90
CA ASN A 254 -2.34 -13.53 3.55
C ASN A 254 -1.21 -12.61 3.05
N LEU A 255 -1.16 -12.38 1.74
CA LEU A 255 -0.17 -11.51 1.13
C LEU A 255 -0.36 -10.03 1.45
N PHE A 256 -1.60 -9.63 1.77
CA PHE A 256 -1.91 -8.24 2.06
C PHE A 256 -0.92 -7.60 3.05
N GLU A 257 -0.70 -8.27 4.19
CA GLU A 257 0.19 -7.73 5.22
C GLU A 257 1.66 -7.70 4.77
N VAL A 258 2.10 -8.68 3.97
CA VAL A 258 3.46 -8.75 3.42
C VAL A 258 3.70 -7.62 2.44
N VAL A 259 2.79 -7.44 1.49
CA VAL A 259 2.86 -6.38 0.48
C VAL A 259 2.81 -5.00 1.13
N PHE A 260 1.96 -4.86 2.14
CA PHE A 260 1.81 -3.64 2.91
C PHE A 260 3.12 -3.26 3.64
N ASP A 261 3.73 -4.22 4.35
CA ASP A 261 4.99 -3.99 5.04
C ASP A 261 6.15 -3.69 4.08
N LEU A 262 6.30 -4.44 3.00
CA LEU A 262 7.32 -4.18 1.97
C LEU A 262 7.19 -2.77 1.42
N SER A 263 5.97 -2.32 1.14
CA SER A 263 5.71 -0.98 0.65
C SER A 263 6.14 0.09 1.64
N PHE A 264 5.71 -0.01 2.90
CA PHE A 264 6.04 1.00 3.91
C PHE A 264 7.51 0.97 4.37
N ARG A 265 8.19 -0.16 4.24
CA ARG A 265 9.65 -0.25 4.39
C ARG A 265 10.40 0.31 3.18
N ARG A 266 9.71 0.60 2.07
CA ARG A 266 10.32 1.01 0.80
C ARG A 266 11.34 -0.02 0.27
N GLN A 267 11.01 -1.27 0.45
CA GLN A 267 11.83 -2.38 -0.05
C GLN A 267 11.27 -2.86 -1.38
N GLY A 268 12.09 -2.72 -2.43
CA GLY A 268 11.71 -3.20 -3.75
C GLY A 268 11.64 -4.72 -3.76
N ALA A 269 10.49 -5.28 -4.20
CA ALA A 269 10.26 -6.72 -4.28
C ALA A 269 9.43 -7.07 -5.53
N LEU A 270 9.56 -8.30 -5.98
CA LEU A 270 8.67 -8.91 -6.97
C LEU A 270 8.17 -10.24 -6.42
N LEU A 271 6.88 -10.30 -6.11
CA LEU A 271 6.17 -11.49 -5.66
C LEU A 271 5.31 -11.98 -6.82
N VAL A 272 5.44 -13.24 -7.21
CA VAL A 272 4.71 -13.83 -8.35
C VAL A 272 3.90 -15.01 -7.85
N TYR A 273 2.59 -14.85 -7.81
CA TYR A 273 1.66 -15.94 -7.56
C TYR A 273 1.41 -16.68 -8.86
N ASP A 274 1.81 -17.94 -8.93
CA ASP A 274 1.80 -18.77 -10.15
C ASP A 274 1.19 -20.15 -9.86
N PRO A 275 -0.15 -20.22 -9.71
CA PRO A 275 -0.83 -21.47 -9.38
C PRO A 275 -0.75 -22.54 -10.46
N GLU A 276 -0.53 -22.12 -11.71
CA GLU A 276 -0.45 -23.00 -12.88
C GLU A 276 1.00 -23.32 -13.29
N HIS A 277 1.98 -22.83 -12.53
CA HIS A 277 3.42 -23.03 -12.74
C HIS A 277 3.95 -22.58 -14.13
N GLN A 278 3.24 -21.67 -14.79
CA GLN A 278 3.54 -21.25 -16.17
C GLN A 278 4.80 -20.39 -16.28
N THR A 279 5.20 -19.73 -15.19
CA THR A 279 6.39 -18.88 -15.18
C THR A 279 7.68 -19.67 -14.97
N LEU A 280 7.61 -20.89 -14.46
CA LEU A 280 8.81 -21.69 -14.11
C LEU A 280 9.66 -22.01 -15.33
N ASP A 281 9.06 -22.29 -16.49
CA ASP A 281 9.77 -22.59 -17.73
C ASP A 281 10.49 -21.34 -18.32
N HIS A 282 10.22 -20.17 -17.76
CA HIS A 282 10.77 -18.88 -18.18
C HIS A 282 11.73 -18.28 -17.15
N ILE A 283 12.31 -19.10 -16.29
CA ILE A 283 13.35 -18.67 -15.34
C ILE A 283 14.73 -18.90 -15.98
N LEU A 284 15.52 -17.83 -16.07
CA LEU A 284 16.87 -17.87 -16.68
C LEU A 284 17.91 -18.50 -15.74
N ASN A 285 17.78 -18.31 -14.42
CA ASN A 285 18.66 -18.87 -13.41
C ASN A 285 17.98 -20.05 -12.70
N THR A 286 18.05 -21.22 -13.32
CA THR A 286 17.36 -22.43 -12.85
C THR A 286 17.76 -22.87 -11.44
N GLU A 287 18.94 -22.47 -10.96
CA GLU A 287 19.40 -22.69 -9.58
C GLU A 287 18.53 -21.95 -8.52
N SER A 288 17.72 -20.97 -8.94
CA SER A 288 16.76 -20.30 -8.05
C SER A 288 15.50 -21.13 -7.79
N ILE A 289 15.24 -22.15 -8.60
CA ILE A 289 14.08 -23.05 -8.47
C ILE A 289 14.35 -24.02 -7.34
N LEU A 290 13.46 -24.07 -6.39
CA LEU A 290 13.63 -24.85 -5.17
C LEU A 290 13.39 -26.36 -5.34
N CYS A 291 12.67 -26.75 -6.42
CA CYS A 291 12.44 -28.14 -6.79
C CYS A 291 12.84 -28.34 -8.25
N SER A 292 14.01 -28.87 -8.50
CA SER A 292 14.50 -29.15 -9.87
C SER A 292 13.73 -30.25 -10.63
N GLU A 293 12.80 -30.92 -9.97
CA GLU A 293 12.04 -32.05 -10.54
C GLU A 293 10.62 -31.69 -10.98
N TRP A 294 10.25 -30.42 -10.97
CA TRP A 294 8.95 -29.94 -11.48
C TRP A 294 8.95 -29.77 -13.01
N SER A 295 9.88 -30.47 -13.71
CA SER A 295 9.83 -30.57 -15.16
C SER A 295 8.70 -31.52 -15.58
N ALA A 296 7.72 -30.99 -16.33
CA ALA A 296 6.78 -31.63 -17.26
C ALA A 296 6.03 -32.95 -16.89
N GLU A 297 6.39 -33.70 -15.86
CA GLU A 297 5.82 -35.02 -15.55
C GLU A 297 5.02 -35.10 -14.24
N GLY A 298 4.77 -33.98 -13.57
CA GLY A 298 4.09 -33.94 -12.26
C GLY A 298 5.02 -34.25 -11.07
N PRO A 299 4.59 -34.03 -9.83
CA PRO A 299 5.43 -34.26 -8.66
C PRO A 299 5.84 -35.72 -8.61
N PRO A 300 7.13 -36.02 -8.37
CA PRO A 300 7.61 -37.39 -8.25
C PRO A 300 6.88 -38.08 -7.10
N GLN A 301 6.35 -39.27 -7.36
CA GLN A 301 5.78 -40.14 -6.36
C GLN A 301 6.92 -40.81 -5.54
N GLY A 302 7.65 -40.04 -4.80
CA GLY A 302 8.72 -40.52 -3.93
C GLY A 302 9.27 -39.40 -3.07
N GLU A 303 9.53 -39.69 -1.82
CA GLU A 303 10.16 -38.79 -0.86
C GLU A 303 11.52 -38.31 -1.41
N THR A 304 11.57 -37.13 -1.98
CA THR A 304 12.82 -36.54 -2.42
C THR A 304 13.29 -35.50 -1.41
N GLU A 305 14.51 -35.72 -0.93
CA GLU A 305 15.24 -34.89 0.05
C GLU A 305 15.48 -33.41 -0.47
N CYS A 306 15.11 -33.08 -1.68
CA CYS A 306 15.46 -31.81 -2.31
C CYS A 306 14.82 -30.58 -1.66
N GLY A 307 13.57 -30.66 -1.20
CA GLY A 307 12.89 -29.55 -0.52
C GLY A 307 13.36 -29.28 0.91
N GLN A 308 14.03 -30.24 1.55
CA GLN A 308 14.42 -30.13 2.96
C GLN A 308 15.76 -29.42 3.18
N VAL A 309 16.64 -29.42 2.21
CA VAL A 309 18.04 -29.02 2.40
C VAL A 309 18.24 -27.50 2.39
N LEU A 310 17.48 -26.75 1.62
CA LEU A 310 17.77 -25.32 1.40
C LEU A 310 16.96 -24.34 2.26
N ILE A 311 15.76 -24.72 2.74
CA ILE A 311 14.87 -23.76 3.39
C ILE A 311 14.38 -24.20 4.77
N GLY A 312 14.74 -25.39 5.23
CA GLY A 312 14.22 -25.93 6.49
C GLY A 312 12.76 -26.38 6.37
N PRO A 313 12.00 -26.43 7.47
CA PRO A 313 10.70 -27.09 7.52
C PRO A 313 9.76 -26.59 6.43
N SER A 314 8.87 -27.45 6.02
CA SER A 314 7.98 -27.40 4.87
C SER A 314 7.55 -25.99 4.42
N VAL A 315 7.40 -25.82 3.15
CA VAL A 315 6.97 -24.56 2.52
C VAL A 315 5.65 -24.03 3.11
N GLU A 316 4.77 -24.89 3.60
CA GLU A 316 3.62 -24.52 4.42
C GLU A 316 3.99 -23.62 5.61
N ASP A 317 5.21 -23.74 6.12
CA ASP A 317 5.74 -22.95 7.21
C ASP A 317 6.26 -21.57 6.77
N ILE A 318 6.52 -21.36 5.51
CA ILE A 318 7.17 -20.14 4.99
C ILE A 318 6.20 -19.28 4.22
N ALA A 319 5.42 -19.89 3.35
CA ALA A 319 4.58 -19.18 2.42
C ALA A 319 3.09 -19.23 2.83
N ILE A 320 2.28 -19.29 1.99
CA ILE A 320 0.91 -18.96 1.77
C ILE A 320 -0.05 -20.08 2.21
N GLY A 321 0.33 -20.99 3.04
CA GLY A 321 -0.55 -22.03 3.51
C GLY A 321 -1.51 -21.58 4.62
N LYS A 322 -2.41 -22.47 5.05
CA LYS A 322 -3.40 -22.29 6.12
C LYS A 322 -2.84 -21.76 7.46
N ARG A 323 -1.53 -21.65 7.60
CA ARG A 323 -0.81 -21.26 8.81
C ARG A 323 -0.11 -19.89 8.75
N MET A 324 -0.28 -19.10 7.72
CA MET A 324 0.33 -17.76 7.60
C MET A 324 -0.09 -16.72 8.65
N GLY A 325 -0.83 -17.09 9.67
CA GLY A 325 -1.20 -16.19 10.77
C GLY A 325 -0.08 -15.80 11.73
N ALA A 326 1.09 -16.46 11.71
CA ALA A 326 2.17 -16.17 12.64
C ALA A 326 3.19 -15.17 12.08
N LEU A 327 3.44 -14.09 12.83
CA LEU A 327 4.41 -13.01 12.52
C LEU A 327 5.78 -13.51 12.01
N ARG A 328 6.29 -14.62 12.54
CA ARG A 328 7.56 -15.22 12.12
C ARG A 328 7.59 -15.62 10.65
N ARG A 329 6.46 -16.01 10.08
CA ARG A 329 6.34 -16.53 8.72
C ARG A 329 6.24 -15.42 7.70
N LYS A 330 5.44 -14.42 8.02
CA LYS A 330 5.35 -13.19 7.20
C LYS A 330 6.71 -12.51 7.08
N ARG A 331 7.46 -12.42 8.19
CA ARG A 331 8.79 -11.84 8.19
C ARG A 331 9.75 -12.56 7.25
N ARG A 332 9.71 -13.91 7.17
CA ARG A 332 10.52 -14.65 6.21
C ARG A 332 10.18 -14.32 4.76
N LEU A 333 8.90 -14.25 4.41
CA LEU A 333 8.50 -13.87 3.05
C LEU A 333 8.88 -12.42 2.72
N ILE A 334 8.81 -11.52 3.69
CA ILE A 334 9.30 -10.15 3.55
C ILE A 334 10.80 -10.15 3.27
N GLU A 335 11.60 -10.87 4.05
CA GLU A 335 13.07 -10.96 3.86
C GLU A 335 13.43 -11.62 2.53
N MET A 336 12.73 -12.67 2.11
CA MET A 336 12.90 -13.29 0.79
C MET A 336 12.54 -12.32 -0.34
N GLY A 337 11.46 -11.55 -0.18
CA GLY A 337 11.06 -10.53 -1.14
C GLY A 337 12.08 -9.41 -1.31
N CYS A 338 12.97 -9.23 -0.34
CA CYS A 338 14.08 -8.27 -0.41
C CYS A 338 15.31 -8.79 -1.17
N VAL A 339 15.36 -10.08 -1.49
CA VAL A 339 16.41 -10.66 -2.34
C VAL A 339 16.22 -10.16 -3.76
N ASP A 340 17.33 -9.93 -4.47
CA ASP A 340 17.24 -9.53 -5.88
C ASP A 340 16.68 -10.67 -6.74
N GLY A 341 15.77 -10.33 -7.65
CA GLY A 341 14.98 -11.28 -8.43
C GLY A 341 13.54 -11.39 -7.93
N ALA A 342 12.83 -12.43 -8.36
CA ALA A 342 11.45 -12.69 -8.01
C ALA A 342 11.32 -13.82 -6.97
N VAL A 343 10.31 -13.73 -6.11
CA VAL A 343 9.82 -14.84 -5.29
C VAL A 343 8.59 -15.39 -5.97
N ILE A 344 8.65 -16.63 -6.42
CA ILE A 344 7.55 -17.32 -7.12
C ILE A 344 6.97 -18.37 -6.18
N PHE A 345 5.63 -18.45 -6.13
CA PHE A 345 4.91 -19.34 -5.23
C PHE A 345 3.52 -19.67 -5.78
N ASP A 346 2.98 -20.80 -5.35
CA ASP A 346 1.59 -21.22 -5.58
C ASP A 346 0.76 -21.13 -4.28
N ASP A 347 -0.32 -21.87 -4.17
CA ASP A 347 -1.20 -21.91 -3.00
C ASP A 347 -0.51 -22.51 -1.75
N GLU A 348 0.42 -23.42 -1.95
CA GLU A 348 1.00 -24.26 -0.89
C GLU A 348 2.52 -24.20 -0.83
N HIS A 349 3.20 -23.88 -1.96
CA HIS A 349 4.64 -24.04 -2.11
C HIS A 349 5.32 -22.75 -2.55
N LEU A 350 6.53 -22.57 -2.04
CA LEU A 350 7.50 -21.64 -2.56
C LEU A 350 8.24 -22.32 -3.71
N LEU A 351 8.10 -21.80 -4.91
CA LEU A 351 8.62 -22.42 -6.12
C LEU A 351 10.02 -21.92 -6.49
N ALA A 352 10.29 -20.63 -6.31
CA ALA A 352 11.61 -20.04 -6.56
C ALA A 352 11.87 -18.81 -5.71
N VAL A 353 13.15 -18.54 -5.40
CA VAL A 353 13.61 -17.31 -4.70
C VAL A 353 14.80 -16.72 -5.44
N GLY A 354 14.75 -15.42 -5.72
CA GLY A 354 15.78 -14.74 -6.51
C GLY A 354 15.70 -15.07 -8.01
N ALA A 355 14.52 -15.46 -8.49
CA ALA A 355 14.35 -15.87 -9.88
C ALA A 355 14.51 -14.68 -10.84
N ILE A 356 15.28 -14.88 -11.89
CA ILE A 356 15.41 -13.96 -13.03
C ILE A 356 14.46 -14.43 -14.13
N ILE A 357 13.38 -13.67 -14.33
CA ILE A 357 12.34 -14.02 -15.28
C ILE A 357 12.74 -13.56 -16.68
N GLU A 358 12.63 -14.44 -17.66
CA GLU A 358 12.85 -14.14 -19.06
C GLU A 358 11.89 -13.03 -19.55
N PRO A 359 12.40 -11.99 -20.22
CA PRO A 359 11.53 -10.98 -20.80
C PRO A 359 10.59 -11.55 -21.88
N HIS A 360 9.30 -11.37 -21.71
CA HIS A 360 8.34 -11.76 -22.75
C HIS A 360 8.54 -10.93 -24.01
N PRO A 361 8.49 -11.51 -25.22
CA PRO A 361 8.75 -10.80 -26.48
C PRO A 361 7.91 -9.54 -26.72
N SER A 362 6.70 -9.48 -26.14
CA SER A 362 5.81 -8.31 -26.23
C SER A 362 6.13 -7.21 -25.24
N VAL A 363 7.11 -7.40 -24.34
CA VAL A 363 7.53 -6.39 -23.36
C VAL A 363 8.75 -5.65 -23.91
N GLY A 364 8.61 -4.34 -24.15
CA GLY A 364 9.73 -3.52 -24.65
C GLY A 364 10.81 -3.29 -23.59
N ASN A 365 12.04 -2.98 -24.04
CA ASN A 365 13.25 -2.78 -23.20
C ASN A 365 13.29 -1.45 -22.43
N GLN A 366 12.26 -0.63 -22.47
CA GLN A 366 12.26 0.72 -21.87
C GLN A 366 11.91 0.74 -20.38
N LEU A 367 11.51 -0.39 -19.81
CA LEU A 367 11.07 -0.51 -18.43
C LEU A 367 12.21 -0.98 -17.52
N GLY A 368 12.23 -0.52 -16.28
CA GLY A 368 13.19 -1.05 -15.29
C GLY A 368 13.00 -2.56 -15.06
N ALA A 369 14.07 -3.27 -14.66
CA ALA A 369 14.13 -4.73 -14.56
C ALA A 369 12.92 -5.39 -13.87
N ARG A 370 12.52 -4.89 -12.68
CA ARG A 370 11.35 -5.43 -11.96
C ARG A 370 10.04 -5.21 -12.71
N THR A 371 9.89 -4.09 -13.42
CA THR A 371 8.68 -3.83 -14.21
C THR A 371 8.61 -4.74 -15.43
N THR A 372 9.74 -4.96 -16.08
CA THR A 372 9.85 -5.92 -17.19
C THR A 372 9.52 -7.33 -16.72
N ALA A 373 10.11 -7.78 -15.61
CA ALA A 373 9.86 -9.10 -15.03
C ALA A 373 8.39 -9.28 -14.62
N ALA A 374 7.77 -8.26 -13.96
CA ALA A 374 6.36 -8.30 -13.57
C ALA A 374 5.44 -8.41 -14.79
N ARG A 375 5.65 -7.58 -15.82
CA ARG A 375 4.85 -7.66 -17.05
C ARG A 375 5.05 -8.97 -17.78
N SER A 376 6.27 -9.49 -17.81
CA SER A 376 6.59 -10.78 -18.44
C SER A 376 5.88 -11.92 -17.71
N SER A 377 5.97 -11.97 -16.36
CA SER A 377 5.25 -12.97 -15.55
C SER A 377 3.75 -12.95 -15.83
N TYR A 378 3.16 -11.76 -15.92
CA TYR A 378 1.75 -11.61 -16.25
C TYR A 378 1.40 -12.18 -17.65
N LEU A 379 2.22 -11.90 -18.64
CA LEU A 379 2.02 -12.39 -19.99
C LEU A 379 2.28 -13.90 -20.12
N TRP A 380 3.12 -14.46 -19.26
CA TRP A 380 3.31 -15.90 -19.10
C TRP A 380 2.16 -16.57 -18.32
N GLY A 381 1.19 -15.80 -17.78
CA GLY A 381 -0.03 -16.32 -17.15
C GLY A 381 -0.09 -16.22 -15.62
N ALA A 382 0.98 -15.76 -14.97
CA ALA A 382 1.02 -15.60 -13.51
C ALA A 382 0.43 -14.26 -13.05
N HIS A 383 0.33 -14.08 -11.73
CA HIS A 383 -0.18 -12.87 -11.08
C HIS A 383 0.95 -12.14 -10.31
N PRO A 384 1.69 -11.25 -10.95
CA PRO A 384 2.79 -10.54 -10.32
C PRO A 384 2.32 -9.36 -9.46
N ILE A 385 2.96 -9.23 -8.31
CA ILE A 385 2.85 -8.10 -7.40
C ILE A 385 4.22 -7.43 -7.34
N LYS A 386 4.36 -6.29 -7.96
CA LYS A 386 5.59 -5.50 -7.94
C LYS A 386 5.53 -4.46 -6.83
N VAL A 387 6.48 -4.50 -5.90
CA VAL A 387 6.75 -3.43 -4.95
C VAL A 387 7.99 -2.67 -5.42
N SER A 388 7.87 -1.36 -5.61
CA SER A 388 9.02 -0.54 -6.00
C SER A 388 9.82 -0.10 -4.77
N SER A 389 11.09 0.29 -4.96
CA SER A 389 11.91 0.89 -3.89
C SER A 389 11.32 2.20 -3.34
N ASP A 390 10.36 2.77 -4.04
CA ASP A 390 9.59 3.94 -3.63
C ASP A 390 8.40 3.59 -2.75
N GLY A 391 8.09 2.29 -2.66
CA GLY A 391 6.98 1.75 -1.94
C GLY A 391 5.69 1.66 -2.75
N ASP A 392 5.66 2.10 -4.00
CA ASP A 392 4.49 1.91 -4.85
C ASP A 392 4.31 0.43 -5.18
N VAL A 393 3.09 -0.06 -5.08
CA VAL A 393 2.73 -1.44 -5.42
C VAL A 393 1.90 -1.45 -6.68
N THR A 394 2.28 -2.29 -7.64
CA THR A 394 1.55 -2.49 -8.90
C THR A 394 1.23 -3.95 -9.06
N ILE A 395 -0.02 -4.27 -9.40
CA ILE A 395 -0.50 -5.61 -9.69
C ILE A 395 -1.08 -5.63 -11.09
N TYR A 396 -0.66 -6.61 -11.89
CA TYR A 396 -1.24 -6.88 -13.21
C TYR A 396 -2.21 -8.04 -13.07
N PHE A 397 -3.41 -7.91 -13.63
CA PHE A 397 -4.45 -8.93 -13.50
C PHE A 397 -5.46 -8.85 -14.65
N LYS A 398 -6.30 -9.86 -14.78
CA LYS A 398 -7.46 -9.84 -15.69
C LYS A 398 -8.70 -9.40 -14.94
N SER A 399 -9.19 -8.21 -15.26
CA SER A 399 -10.50 -7.75 -14.80
C SER A 399 -11.61 -8.45 -15.57
N ARG A 400 -12.70 -8.77 -14.89
CA ARG A 400 -13.83 -9.52 -15.46
C ARG A 400 -15.15 -8.81 -15.17
N ASN A 401 -16.04 -8.85 -16.19
CA ASN A 401 -17.43 -8.43 -16.05
C ASN A 401 -18.30 -9.47 -16.77
N GLY A 402 -18.84 -10.44 -16.02
CA GLY A 402 -19.53 -11.59 -16.58
C GLY A 402 -18.60 -12.43 -17.44
N ALA A 403 -18.92 -12.56 -18.75
CA ALA A 403 -18.11 -13.30 -19.72
C ALA A 403 -16.96 -12.47 -20.34
N GLU A 404 -16.99 -11.14 -20.18
CA GLU A 404 -15.97 -10.26 -20.70
C GLU A 404 -14.77 -10.21 -19.75
N SER A 405 -13.57 -10.19 -20.31
CA SER A 405 -12.32 -9.99 -19.56
C SER A 405 -11.38 -9.06 -20.31
N CYS A 406 -10.68 -8.22 -19.59
CA CYS A 406 -9.66 -7.35 -20.14
C CYS A 406 -8.45 -7.27 -19.20
N ASP A 407 -7.30 -6.94 -19.78
CA ASP A 407 -6.08 -6.68 -19.00
C ASP A 407 -6.25 -5.42 -18.17
N ALA A 408 -5.84 -5.50 -16.93
CA ALA A 408 -5.95 -4.39 -15.98
C ALA A 408 -4.70 -4.28 -15.10
N MET A 409 -4.47 -3.07 -14.63
CA MET A 409 -3.38 -2.76 -13.71
C MET A 409 -3.93 -1.94 -12.56
N MET A 410 -3.70 -2.40 -11.34
CA MET A 410 -4.06 -1.68 -10.13
C MET A 410 -2.82 -1.18 -9.42
N HIS A 411 -2.83 0.09 -9.04
CA HIS A 411 -1.86 0.69 -8.16
C HIS A 411 -2.36 0.59 -6.72
N PHE A 412 -1.64 -0.19 -5.92
CA PHE A 412 -1.81 -0.29 -4.47
C PHE A 412 -0.73 0.55 -3.80
N LEU A 413 -1.00 1.29 -2.76
CA LEU A 413 0.00 1.97 -1.93
C LEU A 413 0.86 3.02 -2.64
#